data_59ac85a42575d61492eb76afbe46d83d
#
_entry.id   59ac85a42575d61492eb76afbe46d83d
#
_cell.length_a   1.000
_cell.length_b   1.000
_cell.length_c   1.000
_cell.angle_alpha   90.00
_cell.angle_beta   90.00
_cell.angle_gamma   90.00
#
_symmetry.space_group_name_H-M   'P 1'
#
loop_
_entity.id
_entity.type
_entity.pdbx_description
1 polymer ?
#
loop_
_entity_poly.entity_id
_entity_poly.type
_entity_poly.pdbx_seq_one_letter_code
_entity_poly.pdbx_strand_id
1 'polypeptide(L)'
;MGTPLSRTTSYPRLRRGIVLSAILAAAPVTGMAATYSLIVSGLGGEAQYEQRFRDQSQKIAAAARRLTGDEATAIMLSGADATRDAVRRSFRELGARLTADDQLIVTLLGHGSFDGEQYRFNLPGPDLTEQDLGNLLDALKVGQILIVNATSASGAVLARWQRPGRILVTATKSGGERTATRFAQFWVEALEGTQADLNKDDIVTAAEAFDYASRKVGDSFKADALLATEHARLEGSGADRFQVARLGAAARVTTDPHLNELFAQRVRIERELEGVKQRKASLTSDAYYDELESVLVRLATLQRDIDAQTVN
;
A
#
# COMPACT_ATOMS: atom_id res chain seq x y z
N MET A 1 73.93 50.23 -54.93
CA MET A 1 73.00 51.16 -54.25
C MET A 1 71.59 50.61 -54.55
N GLY A 2 70.97 49.92 -53.66
CA GLY A 2 69.64 49.35 -53.88
C GLY A 2 69.10 48.82 -52.57
N THR A 3 68.25 49.57 -51.99
CA THR A 3 67.54 49.23 -50.73
C THR A 3 66.54 48.09 -50.90
N PRO A 4 66.46 47.09 -50.03
CA PRO A 4 65.45 46.09 -50.10
C PRO A 4 64.17 46.47 -49.37
N LEU A 5 63.02 46.26 -50.02
CA LEU A 5 61.69 46.44 -49.52
C LEU A 5 61.32 45.29 -48.53
N SER A 6 60.97 45.67 -47.32
CA SER A 6 60.41 44.72 -46.34
C SER A 6 58.91 44.40 -46.63
N ARG A 7 58.58 43.16 -46.86
CA ARG A 7 57.17 42.63 -46.91
C ARG A 7 56.73 42.24 -45.53
N THR A 8 55.79 43.00 -44.95
CA THR A 8 55.04 42.59 -43.76
C THR A 8 53.91 41.64 -44.13
N THR A 9 54.02 40.39 -43.68
CA THR A 9 52.98 39.36 -43.82
C THR A 9 52.07 39.42 -42.59
N SER A 10 50.82 39.89 -42.81
CA SER A 10 49.79 39.88 -41.80
C SER A 10 49.10 38.50 -41.74
N TYR A 11 49.14 37.82 -40.59
CA TYR A 11 48.41 36.60 -40.34
C TYR A 11 47.01 36.90 -39.81
N PRO A 12 45.93 36.26 -40.27
CA PRO A 12 44.61 36.45 -39.71
C PRO A 12 44.48 35.70 -38.37
N ARG A 13 44.02 36.45 -37.32
CA ARG A 13 43.71 35.90 -36.01
C ARG A 13 42.47 35.02 -36.10
N LEU A 14 42.60 33.69 -35.96
CA LEU A 14 41.47 32.78 -35.76
C LEU A 14 40.83 33.08 -34.41
N ARG A 15 39.62 33.59 -34.41
CA ARG A 15 38.78 33.68 -33.21
C ARG A 15 38.27 32.26 -32.89
N ARG A 16 38.82 31.67 -31.83
CA ARG A 16 38.25 30.42 -31.26
C ARG A 16 36.92 30.78 -30.61
N GLY A 17 35.82 30.42 -31.28
CA GLY A 17 34.48 30.42 -30.68
C GLY A 17 34.42 29.28 -29.67
N ILE A 18 34.22 29.64 -28.39
CA ILE A 18 33.89 28.66 -27.34
C ILE A 18 32.41 28.29 -27.54
N VAL A 19 32.14 27.09 -28.06
CA VAL A 19 30.82 26.52 -28.06
C VAL A 19 30.55 25.96 -26.65
N LEU A 20 29.78 26.74 -25.90
CA LEU A 20 29.29 26.29 -24.59
C LEU A 20 28.17 25.28 -24.86
N SER A 21 28.49 23.99 -24.84
CA SER A 21 27.49 22.92 -24.87
C SER A 21 26.77 22.93 -23.51
N ALA A 22 25.57 23.47 -23.48
CA ALA A 22 24.68 23.34 -22.34
C ALA A 22 24.24 21.86 -22.25
N ILE A 23 24.85 21.11 -21.34
CA ILE A 23 24.36 19.79 -20.94
C ILE A 23 23.07 20.05 -20.15
N LEU A 24 21.93 19.84 -20.80
CA LEU A 24 20.64 19.82 -20.17
C LEU A 24 20.61 18.57 -19.29
N ALA A 25 20.94 18.71 -18.02
CA ALA A 25 20.74 17.63 -17.05
C ALA A 25 19.24 17.41 -16.93
N ALA A 26 18.75 16.33 -17.52
CA ALA A 26 17.40 15.85 -17.28
C ALA A 26 17.32 15.51 -15.79
N ALA A 27 16.62 16.36 -15.01
CA ALA A 27 16.28 16.04 -13.64
C ALA A 27 15.49 14.71 -13.66
N PRO A 28 15.82 13.75 -12.80
CA PRO A 28 15.01 12.57 -12.69
C PRO A 28 13.59 13.01 -12.32
N VAL A 29 12.61 12.66 -13.16
CA VAL A 29 11.21 12.76 -12.78
C VAL A 29 11.06 11.77 -11.62
N THR A 30 11.04 12.29 -10.39
CA THR A 30 10.70 11.50 -9.22
C THR A 30 9.25 11.05 -9.41
N GLY A 31 9.07 9.82 -9.91
CA GLY A 31 7.77 9.19 -9.98
C GLY A 31 7.16 9.23 -8.58
N MET A 32 5.90 9.66 -8.48
CA MET A 32 5.18 9.55 -7.21
C MET A 32 5.09 8.07 -6.86
N ALA A 33 5.37 7.73 -5.59
CA ALA A 33 5.24 6.37 -5.07
C ALA A 33 3.86 5.81 -5.41
N ALA A 34 3.83 4.74 -6.18
CA ALA A 34 2.58 4.09 -6.59
C ALA A 34 2.24 2.93 -5.64
N THR A 35 0.95 2.68 -5.45
CA THR A 35 0.47 1.53 -4.69
C THR A 35 -0.09 0.50 -5.67
N TYR A 36 0.42 -0.71 -5.62
CA TYR A 36 -0.07 -1.86 -6.40
C TYR A 36 -0.79 -2.84 -5.50
N SER A 37 -1.75 -3.57 -6.04
CA SER A 37 -2.52 -4.57 -5.31
C SER A 37 -2.57 -5.89 -6.09
N LEU A 38 -2.22 -6.98 -5.43
CA LEU A 38 -2.41 -8.34 -5.92
C LEU A 38 -3.43 -9.04 -5.01
N ILE A 39 -4.60 -9.34 -5.54
CA ILE A 39 -5.67 -10.04 -4.84
C ILE A 39 -5.76 -11.47 -5.39
N VAL A 40 -5.58 -12.46 -4.53
CA VAL A 40 -5.67 -13.87 -4.92
C VAL A 40 -6.79 -14.53 -4.12
N SER A 41 -7.81 -15.00 -4.83
CA SER A 41 -8.89 -15.79 -4.29
C SER A 41 -8.63 -17.27 -4.57
N GLY A 42 -8.29 -18.03 -3.54
CA GLY A 42 -8.04 -19.46 -3.64
C GLY A 42 -9.29 -20.29 -3.83
N LEU A 43 -9.12 -21.61 -3.78
CA LEU A 43 -10.19 -22.59 -3.94
C LEU A 43 -11.21 -22.47 -2.81
N GLY A 44 -12.50 -22.37 -3.12
CA GLY A 44 -13.59 -22.36 -2.13
C GLY A 44 -14.05 -23.75 -1.73
N GLY A 45 -13.96 -24.72 -2.64
CA GLY A 45 -14.40 -26.11 -2.43
C GLY A 45 -15.92 -26.29 -2.54
N GLU A 46 -16.69 -25.38 -1.95
CA GLU A 46 -18.15 -25.35 -2.04
C GLU A 46 -18.62 -24.07 -2.74
N ALA A 47 -19.76 -24.14 -3.45
CA ALA A 47 -20.28 -23.02 -4.25
C ALA A 47 -20.49 -21.73 -3.43
N GLN A 48 -20.92 -21.84 -2.17
CA GLN A 48 -21.11 -20.69 -1.28
C GLN A 48 -19.80 -19.98 -0.95
N TYR A 49 -18.69 -20.72 -0.75
CA TYR A 49 -17.37 -20.14 -0.50
C TYR A 49 -16.78 -19.54 -1.78
N GLU A 50 -16.94 -20.21 -2.92
CA GLU A 50 -16.51 -19.69 -4.22
C GLU A 50 -17.16 -18.34 -4.53
N GLN A 51 -18.48 -18.21 -4.33
CA GLN A 51 -19.18 -16.97 -4.54
C GLN A 51 -18.72 -15.91 -3.55
N ARG A 52 -18.65 -16.24 -2.26
CA ARG A 52 -18.22 -15.29 -1.22
C ARG A 52 -16.80 -14.75 -1.48
N PHE A 53 -15.84 -15.61 -1.80
CA PHE A 53 -14.47 -15.19 -2.07
C PHE A 53 -14.37 -14.34 -3.34
N ARG A 54 -15.17 -14.67 -4.36
CA ARG A 54 -15.26 -13.87 -5.58
C ARG A 54 -15.78 -12.46 -5.29
N ASP A 55 -16.90 -12.35 -4.56
CA ASP A 55 -17.50 -11.07 -4.21
C ASP A 55 -16.54 -10.22 -3.37
N GLN A 56 -15.89 -10.82 -2.38
CA GLN A 56 -14.88 -10.15 -1.57
C GLN A 56 -13.69 -9.67 -2.40
N SER A 57 -13.19 -10.49 -3.32
CA SER A 57 -12.09 -10.10 -4.22
C SER A 57 -12.45 -8.90 -5.10
N GLN A 58 -13.66 -8.89 -5.66
CA GLN A 58 -14.14 -7.79 -6.49
C GLN A 58 -14.23 -6.49 -5.70
N LYS A 59 -14.74 -6.53 -4.47
CA LYS A 59 -14.84 -5.37 -3.58
C LYS A 59 -13.47 -4.83 -3.18
N ILE A 60 -12.53 -5.70 -2.84
CA ILE A 60 -11.14 -5.31 -2.52
C ILE A 60 -10.46 -4.72 -3.76
N ALA A 61 -10.64 -5.31 -4.95
CA ALA A 61 -10.11 -4.76 -6.18
C ALA A 61 -10.70 -3.38 -6.50
N ALA A 62 -12.01 -3.19 -6.29
CA ALA A 62 -12.66 -1.89 -6.45
C ALA A 62 -12.11 -0.85 -5.45
N ALA A 63 -11.87 -1.22 -4.19
CA ALA A 63 -11.24 -0.34 -3.21
C ALA A 63 -9.80 0.03 -3.60
N ALA A 64 -9.01 -0.95 -4.09
CA ALA A 64 -7.64 -0.71 -4.57
C ALA A 64 -7.60 0.27 -5.76
N ARG A 65 -8.54 0.15 -6.71
CA ARG A 65 -8.66 1.09 -7.82
C ARG A 65 -9.05 2.49 -7.37
N ARG A 66 -9.98 2.60 -6.41
CA ARG A 66 -10.32 3.90 -5.81
C ARG A 66 -9.14 4.52 -5.06
N LEU A 67 -8.31 3.70 -4.42
CA LEU A 67 -7.11 4.16 -3.71
C LEU A 67 -6.11 4.83 -4.67
N THR A 68 -5.90 4.27 -5.86
CA THR A 68 -4.87 4.70 -6.80
C THR A 68 -5.39 5.56 -7.95
N GLY A 69 -6.67 5.42 -8.32
CA GLY A 69 -7.25 6.02 -9.53
C GLY A 69 -6.81 5.35 -10.83
N ASP A 70 -6.08 4.24 -10.76
CA ASP A 70 -5.55 3.53 -11.92
C ASP A 70 -5.97 2.06 -11.88
N GLU A 71 -6.73 1.63 -12.89
CA GLU A 71 -7.19 0.24 -13.07
C GLU A 71 -6.00 -0.76 -13.17
N ALA A 72 -4.88 -0.33 -13.77
CA ALA A 72 -3.73 -1.18 -14.00
C ALA A 72 -2.94 -1.53 -12.74
N THR A 73 -3.25 -0.89 -11.60
CA THR A 73 -2.57 -1.14 -10.32
C THR A 73 -3.18 -2.29 -9.52
N ALA A 74 -4.40 -2.75 -9.88
CA ALA A 74 -5.09 -3.83 -9.18
C ALA A 74 -5.15 -5.11 -10.05
N ILE A 75 -4.38 -6.11 -9.66
CA ILE A 75 -4.37 -7.44 -10.28
C ILE A 75 -5.22 -8.37 -9.43
N MET A 76 -6.24 -9.01 -10.03
CA MET A 76 -7.11 -9.96 -9.35
C MET A 76 -7.01 -11.33 -10.03
N LEU A 77 -6.72 -12.37 -9.24
CA LEU A 77 -6.77 -13.76 -9.63
C LEU A 77 -7.88 -14.46 -8.83
N SER A 78 -8.84 -15.08 -9.51
CA SER A 78 -9.96 -15.78 -8.87
C SER A 78 -10.46 -16.97 -9.68
N GLY A 79 -11.15 -17.91 -9.02
CA GLY A 79 -11.67 -19.10 -9.68
C GLY A 79 -10.57 -19.93 -10.36
N ALA A 80 -10.82 -20.45 -11.55
CA ALA A 80 -9.89 -21.29 -12.29
C ALA A 80 -8.55 -20.59 -12.65
N ASP A 81 -8.54 -19.27 -12.68
CA ASP A 81 -7.35 -18.49 -13.03
C ASP A 81 -6.38 -18.29 -11.85
N ALA A 82 -6.82 -18.53 -10.62
CA ALA A 82 -6.02 -18.37 -9.41
C ALA A 82 -5.06 -19.56 -9.17
N THR A 83 -4.34 -19.97 -10.20
CA THR A 83 -3.37 -21.07 -10.10
C THR A 83 -2.04 -20.63 -9.53
N ARG A 84 -1.27 -21.57 -8.97
CA ARG A 84 0.10 -21.34 -8.49
C ARG A 84 0.98 -20.63 -9.53
N ASP A 85 0.87 -21.05 -10.79
CA ASP A 85 1.68 -20.47 -11.86
C ASP A 85 1.22 -19.06 -12.24
N ALA A 86 -0.08 -18.78 -12.18
CA ALA A 86 -0.60 -17.42 -12.36
C ALA A 86 -0.11 -16.48 -11.25
N VAL A 87 -0.14 -16.91 -9.99
CA VAL A 87 0.42 -16.13 -8.87
C VAL A 87 1.90 -15.85 -9.09
N ARG A 88 2.69 -16.87 -9.46
CA ARG A 88 4.12 -16.70 -9.76
C ARG A 88 4.38 -15.73 -10.92
N ARG A 89 3.54 -15.76 -11.98
CA ARG A 89 3.63 -14.78 -13.07
C ARG A 89 3.35 -13.36 -12.58
N SER A 90 2.27 -13.16 -11.83
CA SER A 90 1.92 -11.84 -11.29
C SER A 90 3.02 -11.26 -10.41
N PHE A 91 3.65 -12.07 -9.56
CA PHE A 91 4.81 -11.61 -8.78
C PHE A 91 6.01 -11.21 -9.66
N ARG A 92 6.29 -11.96 -10.75
CA ARG A 92 7.37 -11.58 -11.70
C ARG A 92 7.04 -10.27 -12.44
N GLU A 93 5.81 -10.10 -12.89
CA GLU A 93 5.36 -8.90 -13.59
C GLU A 93 5.39 -7.68 -12.66
N LEU A 94 4.94 -7.83 -11.41
CA LEU A 94 5.07 -6.80 -10.38
C LEU A 94 6.54 -6.49 -10.10
N GLY A 95 7.39 -7.50 -9.94
CA GLY A 95 8.82 -7.30 -9.69
C GLY A 95 9.56 -6.56 -10.82
N ALA A 96 9.05 -6.62 -12.05
CA ALA A 96 9.57 -5.87 -13.19
C ALA A 96 9.09 -4.40 -13.23
N ARG A 97 7.99 -4.08 -12.52
CA ARG A 97 7.35 -2.74 -12.53
C ARG A 97 7.68 -1.95 -11.25
N LEU A 98 7.72 -2.63 -10.09
CA LEU A 98 7.88 -2.01 -8.78
C LEU A 98 9.28 -1.44 -8.59
N THR A 99 9.33 -0.28 -7.95
CA THR A 99 10.54 0.40 -7.49
C THR A 99 10.62 0.43 -5.97
N ALA A 100 11.75 0.88 -5.43
CA ALA A 100 11.93 1.01 -3.98
C ALA A 100 11.04 2.07 -3.32
N ASP A 101 10.44 2.96 -4.10
CA ASP A 101 9.53 4.00 -3.60
C ASP A 101 8.07 3.53 -3.57
N ASP A 102 7.74 2.46 -4.30
CA ASP A 102 6.38 1.94 -4.43
C ASP A 102 5.94 1.13 -3.21
N GLN A 103 4.63 0.90 -3.13
CA GLN A 103 3.96 0.07 -2.14
C GLN A 103 3.23 -1.08 -2.81
N LEU A 104 3.18 -2.24 -2.15
CA LEU A 104 2.42 -3.39 -2.60
C LEU A 104 1.48 -3.89 -1.52
N ILE A 105 0.23 -4.14 -1.89
CA ILE A 105 -0.76 -4.86 -1.08
C ILE A 105 -0.95 -6.26 -1.68
N VAL A 106 -0.72 -7.30 -0.90
CA VAL A 106 -1.01 -8.69 -1.27
C VAL A 106 -2.14 -9.19 -0.39
N THR A 107 -3.28 -9.53 -0.99
CA THR A 107 -4.43 -10.07 -0.26
C THR A 107 -4.69 -11.51 -0.68
N LEU A 108 -4.72 -12.42 0.29
CA LEU A 108 -5.03 -13.83 0.11
C LEU A 108 -6.40 -14.12 0.75
N LEU A 109 -7.35 -14.54 -0.07
CA LEU A 109 -8.71 -14.92 0.32
C LEU A 109 -8.91 -16.41 0.04
N GLY A 110 -9.54 -17.13 0.95
CA GLY A 110 -9.80 -18.54 0.73
C GLY A 110 -9.50 -19.40 1.94
N HIS A 111 -9.19 -20.65 1.67
CA HIS A 111 -8.78 -21.62 2.68
C HIS A 111 -7.25 -21.73 2.74
N GLY A 112 -6.74 -21.83 3.95
CA GLY A 112 -5.37 -22.26 4.22
C GLY A 112 -5.37 -23.53 5.05
N SER A 113 -4.37 -24.35 4.88
CA SER A 113 -4.14 -25.56 5.66
C SER A 113 -2.77 -25.54 6.34
N PHE A 114 -2.67 -26.16 7.51
CA PHE A 114 -1.44 -26.31 8.26
C PHE A 114 -1.36 -27.72 8.84
N ASP A 115 -0.32 -28.45 8.49
CA ASP A 115 -0.14 -29.85 8.90
C ASP A 115 0.67 -30.01 10.21
N GLY A 116 1.11 -28.91 10.81
CA GLY A 116 1.98 -28.86 11.99
C GLY A 116 3.37 -28.35 11.66
N GLU A 117 3.78 -28.39 10.40
CA GLU A 117 5.09 -27.98 9.92
C GLU A 117 4.99 -26.92 8.82
N GLN A 118 4.07 -27.12 7.86
CA GLN A 118 3.98 -26.28 6.67
C GLN A 118 2.57 -25.73 6.46
N TYR A 119 2.49 -24.42 6.23
CA TYR A 119 1.28 -23.77 5.77
C TYR A 119 1.17 -23.88 4.23
N ARG A 120 -0.07 -24.07 3.74
CA ARG A 120 -0.43 -24.05 2.32
C ARG A 120 -1.63 -23.17 2.08
N PHE A 121 -1.55 -22.33 1.09
CA PHE A 121 -2.68 -21.59 0.54
C PHE A 121 -3.32 -22.44 -0.56
N ASN A 122 -4.59 -22.81 -0.38
CA ASN A 122 -5.27 -23.76 -1.24
C ASN A 122 -5.70 -23.09 -2.56
N LEU A 123 -5.17 -23.60 -3.67
CA LEU A 123 -5.40 -23.08 -5.02
C LEU A 123 -5.97 -24.17 -5.95
N PRO A 124 -6.60 -23.79 -7.08
CA PRO A 124 -6.86 -24.74 -8.16
C PRO A 124 -5.57 -25.37 -8.66
N GLY A 125 -5.46 -26.70 -8.58
CA GLY A 125 -4.25 -27.45 -8.84
C GLY A 125 -3.29 -27.49 -7.64
N PRO A 126 -1.98 -27.37 -7.83
CA PRO A 126 -1.04 -27.39 -6.72
C PRO A 126 -1.12 -26.14 -5.84
N ASP A 127 -1.16 -26.33 -4.53
CA ASP A 127 -1.15 -25.26 -3.54
C ASP A 127 0.16 -24.45 -3.53
N LEU A 128 0.12 -23.26 -2.95
CA LEU A 128 1.29 -22.46 -2.60
C LEU A 128 1.64 -22.63 -1.12
N THR A 129 2.88 -23.02 -0.85
CA THR A 129 3.40 -23.11 0.52
C THR A 129 3.81 -21.74 1.04
N GLU A 130 3.95 -21.61 2.39
CA GLU A 130 4.52 -20.39 2.97
C GLU A 130 5.94 -20.12 2.46
N GLN A 131 6.70 -21.19 2.12
CA GLN A 131 8.01 -21.07 1.52
C GLN A 131 7.95 -20.47 0.12
N ASP A 132 7.06 -20.96 -0.75
CA ASP A 132 6.87 -20.44 -2.09
C ASP A 132 6.53 -18.95 -2.07
N LEU A 133 5.51 -18.58 -1.28
CA LEU A 133 5.08 -17.18 -1.13
C LEU A 133 6.16 -16.31 -0.49
N GLY A 134 6.83 -16.82 0.56
CA GLY A 134 7.94 -16.11 1.18
C GLY A 134 9.06 -15.78 0.19
N ASN A 135 9.44 -16.74 -0.66
CA ASN A 135 10.47 -16.53 -1.67
C ASN A 135 10.03 -15.52 -2.75
N LEU A 136 8.74 -15.53 -3.15
CA LEU A 136 8.19 -14.56 -4.08
C LEU A 136 8.22 -13.14 -3.49
N LEU A 137 7.84 -13.00 -2.22
CA LEU A 137 7.90 -11.74 -1.48
C LEU A 137 9.34 -11.24 -1.28
N ASP A 138 10.27 -12.15 -0.99
CA ASP A 138 11.70 -11.82 -0.76
C ASP A 138 12.40 -11.36 -2.06
N ALA A 139 11.90 -11.75 -3.23
CA ALA A 139 12.44 -11.36 -4.52
C ALA A 139 12.05 -9.94 -4.97
N LEU A 140 11.05 -9.32 -4.34
CA LEU A 140 10.56 -7.99 -4.73
C LEU A 140 11.48 -6.89 -4.17
N LYS A 141 11.74 -5.90 -5.01
CA LYS A 141 12.44 -4.66 -4.63
C LYS A 141 11.42 -3.53 -4.54
N VAL A 142 10.74 -3.45 -3.42
CA VAL A 142 9.66 -2.49 -3.17
C VAL A 142 9.82 -1.89 -1.77
N GLY A 143 9.40 -0.65 -1.59
CA GLY A 143 9.61 0.09 -0.34
C GLY A 143 8.87 -0.49 0.86
N GLN A 144 7.61 -0.87 0.66
CA GLN A 144 6.78 -1.42 1.71
C GLN A 144 5.76 -2.42 1.16
N ILE A 145 5.53 -3.53 1.89
CA ILE A 145 4.55 -4.55 1.52
C ILE A 145 3.57 -4.73 2.68
N LEU A 146 2.28 -4.59 2.40
CA LEU A 146 1.20 -5.07 3.26
C LEU A 146 0.74 -6.44 2.76
N ILE A 147 0.79 -7.45 3.61
CA ILE A 147 0.25 -8.78 3.33
C ILE A 147 -0.98 -9.00 4.21
N VAL A 148 -2.15 -9.19 3.60
CA VAL A 148 -3.40 -9.53 4.27
C VAL A 148 -3.73 -10.98 3.96
N ASN A 149 -3.36 -11.88 4.86
CA ASN A 149 -3.70 -13.29 4.75
C ASN A 149 -4.97 -13.60 5.54
N ALA A 150 -6.10 -13.53 4.86
CA ALA A 150 -7.43 -13.73 5.45
C ALA A 150 -7.89 -15.19 5.45
N THR A 151 -6.97 -16.14 5.31
CA THR A 151 -7.28 -17.59 5.25
C THR A 151 -7.27 -18.25 6.63
N SER A 152 -7.79 -19.47 6.70
CA SER A 152 -7.62 -20.35 7.86
C SER A 152 -6.12 -20.62 8.09
N ALA A 153 -5.74 -20.88 9.34
CA ALA A 153 -4.37 -21.20 9.74
C ALA A 153 -3.31 -20.13 9.35
N SER A 154 -3.73 -18.95 8.94
CA SER A 154 -2.86 -17.88 8.40
C SER A 154 -1.77 -17.42 9.35
N GLY A 155 -1.97 -17.51 10.67
CA GLY A 155 -0.95 -17.16 11.66
C GLY A 155 0.31 -18.03 11.61
N ALA A 156 0.29 -19.17 10.94
CA ALA A 156 1.48 -20.01 10.76
C ALA A 156 2.59 -19.32 9.96
N VAL A 157 2.25 -18.35 9.11
CA VAL A 157 3.22 -17.67 8.23
C VAL A 157 4.00 -16.54 8.91
N LEU A 158 3.55 -16.05 10.07
CA LEU A 158 4.06 -14.81 10.69
C LEU A 158 5.59 -14.82 10.82
N ALA A 159 6.14 -15.82 11.49
CA ALA A 159 7.60 -15.87 11.72
C ALA A 159 8.41 -15.94 10.41
N ARG A 160 7.88 -16.61 9.38
CA ARG A 160 8.59 -16.77 8.11
C ARG A 160 8.54 -15.54 7.22
N TRP A 161 7.40 -14.83 7.21
CA TRP A 161 7.22 -13.69 6.30
C TRP A 161 7.65 -12.36 6.90
N GLN A 162 7.87 -12.30 8.22
CA GLN A 162 8.28 -11.07 8.89
C GLN A 162 9.65 -10.60 8.40
N ARG A 163 9.72 -9.38 7.90
CA ARG A 163 10.93 -8.69 7.43
C ARG A 163 10.77 -7.19 7.62
N PRO A 164 11.86 -6.41 7.71
CA PRO A 164 11.79 -4.95 7.61
C PRO A 164 11.05 -4.53 6.34
N GLY A 165 10.19 -3.52 6.45
CA GLY A 165 9.34 -3.05 5.34
C GLY A 165 8.10 -3.89 5.07
N ARG A 166 7.80 -4.91 5.90
CA ARG A 166 6.57 -5.70 5.79
C ARG A 166 5.62 -5.46 6.94
N ILE A 167 4.36 -5.32 6.58
CA ILE A 167 3.21 -5.30 7.49
C ILE A 167 2.42 -6.59 7.21
N LEU A 168 2.21 -7.39 8.24
CA LEU A 168 1.52 -8.67 8.14
C LEU A 168 0.19 -8.59 8.89
N VAL A 169 -0.90 -8.82 8.19
CA VAL A 169 -2.23 -9.01 8.74
C VAL A 169 -2.63 -10.46 8.50
N THR A 170 -2.97 -11.19 9.56
CA THR A 170 -3.46 -12.56 9.46
C THR A 170 -4.81 -12.68 10.16
N ALA A 171 -5.73 -13.47 9.61
CA ALA A 171 -7.04 -13.72 10.21
C ALA A 171 -6.96 -14.57 11.47
N THR A 172 -5.89 -15.36 11.60
CA THR A 172 -5.69 -16.27 12.74
C THR A 172 -4.36 -15.98 13.43
N LYS A 173 -4.28 -16.30 14.72
CA LYS A 173 -3.05 -16.07 15.51
C LYS A 173 -1.99 -17.17 15.31
N SER A 174 -2.41 -18.34 14.78
CA SER A 174 -1.51 -19.50 14.59
C SER A 174 -2.07 -20.46 13.54
N GLY A 175 -1.26 -21.44 13.12
CA GLY A 175 -1.68 -22.55 12.27
C GLY A 175 -2.68 -23.51 12.93
N GLY A 176 -2.91 -23.39 14.25
CA GLY A 176 -3.89 -24.19 14.98
C GLY A 176 -5.36 -23.74 14.76
N GLU A 177 -5.60 -22.51 14.31
CA GLU A 177 -6.94 -21.99 14.03
C GLU A 177 -7.34 -22.32 12.57
N ARG A 178 -7.99 -23.47 12.40
CA ARG A 178 -8.24 -24.09 11.08
C ARG A 178 -9.66 -23.92 10.55
N THR A 179 -10.54 -23.27 11.31
CA THR A 179 -11.92 -22.99 10.91
C THR A 179 -11.95 -21.93 9.81
N ALA A 180 -12.96 -21.98 8.94
CA ALA A 180 -13.18 -20.92 7.94
C ALA A 180 -13.33 -19.56 8.62
N THR A 181 -12.61 -18.55 8.11
CA THR A 181 -12.51 -17.23 8.74
C THR A 181 -13.67 -16.31 8.37
N ARG A 182 -13.98 -15.38 9.26
CA ARG A 182 -14.92 -14.25 9.05
C ARG A 182 -14.18 -12.94 8.73
N PHE A 183 -12.89 -12.90 8.97
CA PHE A 183 -12.06 -11.69 8.90
C PHE A 183 -12.18 -10.98 7.55
N ALA A 184 -12.14 -11.73 6.45
CA ALA A 184 -12.20 -11.15 5.10
C ALA A 184 -13.46 -10.32 4.86
N GLN A 185 -14.61 -10.73 5.42
CA GLN A 185 -15.85 -9.96 5.34
C GLN A 185 -15.69 -8.59 5.99
N PHE A 186 -15.18 -8.55 7.21
CA PHE A 186 -15.04 -7.30 7.97
C PHE A 186 -13.88 -6.44 7.47
N TRP A 187 -12.86 -7.06 6.88
CA TRP A 187 -11.83 -6.32 6.14
C TRP A 187 -12.44 -5.57 4.96
N VAL A 188 -13.29 -6.21 4.16
CA VAL A 188 -14.03 -5.57 3.07
C VAL A 188 -14.92 -4.44 3.58
N GLU A 189 -15.67 -4.66 4.66
CA GLU A 189 -16.51 -3.63 5.28
C GLU A 189 -15.68 -2.40 5.69
N ALA A 190 -14.46 -2.61 6.21
CA ALA A 190 -13.55 -1.52 6.55
C ALA A 190 -13.10 -0.72 5.33
N LEU A 191 -12.90 -1.36 4.17
CA LEU A 191 -12.48 -0.69 2.94
C LEU A 191 -13.62 0.07 2.22
N GLU A 192 -14.87 -0.23 2.54
CA GLU A 192 -16.05 0.35 1.89
C GLU A 192 -16.77 1.38 2.75
N GLY A 193 -16.73 1.20 4.07
CA GLY A 193 -17.51 1.99 5.03
C GLY A 193 -16.69 3.00 5.82
N THR A 194 -17.35 4.09 6.25
CA THR A 194 -16.72 5.14 7.06
C THR A 194 -16.49 4.75 8.52
N GLN A 195 -16.93 3.56 8.94
CA GLN A 195 -16.84 3.14 10.36
C GLN A 195 -15.43 2.72 10.79
N ALA A 196 -14.55 2.41 9.82
CA ALA A 196 -13.15 2.11 10.08
C ALA A 196 -12.30 3.39 10.16
N ASP A 197 -12.70 4.44 9.47
CA ASP A 197 -12.05 5.76 9.49
C ASP A 197 -12.32 6.45 10.83
N LEU A 198 -11.42 6.25 11.79
CA LEU A 198 -11.59 6.76 13.16
C LEU A 198 -11.27 8.25 13.29
N ASN A 199 -10.34 8.75 12.49
CA ASN A 199 -9.92 10.15 12.49
C ASN A 199 -10.74 11.03 11.54
N LYS A 200 -11.66 10.42 10.75
CA LYS A 200 -12.58 11.05 9.79
C LYS A 200 -11.85 11.84 8.70
N ASP A 201 -10.78 11.26 8.21
CA ASP A 201 -9.98 11.88 7.17
C ASP A 201 -10.27 11.36 5.76
N ASP A 202 -11.31 10.54 5.61
CA ASP A 202 -11.68 9.84 4.38
C ASP A 202 -10.59 8.87 3.87
N ILE A 203 -9.59 8.54 4.69
CA ILE A 203 -8.54 7.57 4.39
C ILE A 203 -8.59 6.48 5.44
N VAL A 204 -8.59 5.23 4.99
CA VAL A 204 -8.47 4.08 5.89
C VAL A 204 -7.04 3.56 5.82
N THR A 205 -6.37 3.51 6.95
CA THR A 205 -5.06 2.90 7.11
C THR A 205 -5.16 1.40 7.37
N ALA A 206 -4.05 0.67 7.20
CA ALA A 206 -4.00 -0.76 7.51
C ALA A 206 -4.29 -1.06 8.99
N ALA A 207 -3.88 -0.16 9.90
CA ALA A 207 -4.17 -0.26 11.34
C ALA A 207 -5.67 -0.10 11.61
N GLU A 208 -6.31 0.93 11.07
CA GLU A 208 -7.75 1.17 11.23
C GLU A 208 -8.60 0.05 10.65
N ALA A 209 -8.26 -0.44 9.44
CA ALA A 209 -8.95 -1.57 8.83
C ALA A 209 -8.80 -2.85 9.68
N PHE A 210 -7.60 -3.10 10.22
CA PHE A 210 -7.33 -4.25 11.09
C PHE A 210 -8.12 -4.16 12.41
N ASP A 211 -8.09 -3.01 13.08
CA ASP A 211 -8.79 -2.80 14.34
C ASP A 211 -10.30 -2.94 14.18
N TYR A 212 -10.85 -2.38 13.09
CA TYR A 212 -12.25 -2.55 12.73
C TYR A 212 -12.59 -4.03 12.52
N ALA A 213 -11.88 -4.69 11.61
CA ALA A 213 -12.15 -6.08 11.25
C ALA A 213 -11.99 -7.04 12.44
N SER A 214 -10.92 -6.89 13.21
CA SER A 214 -10.64 -7.72 14.38
C SER A 214 -11.72 -7.60 15.45
N ARG A 215 -12.17 -6.37 15.77
CA ARG A 215 -13.26 -6.12 16.69
C ARG A 215 -14.57 -6.75 16.20
N LYS A 216 -14.92 -6.55 14.93
CA LYS A 216 -16.14 -7.10 14.32
C LYS A 216 -16.16 -8.63 14.30
N VAL A 217 -15.02 -9.28 14.08
CA VAL A 217 -14.87 -10.74 14.22
C VAL A 217 -15.26 -11.16 15.63
N GLY A 218 -14.66 -10.55 16.66
CA GLY A 218 -15.00 -10.86 18.06
C GLY A 218 -16.47 -10.66 18.38
N ASP A 219 -17.07 -9.56 17.91
CA ASP A 219 -18.47 -9.25 18.13
C ASP A 219 -19.40 -10.22 17.40
N SER A 220 -19.03 -10.71 16.22
CA SER A 220 -19.81 -11.71 15.49
C SER A 220 -19.86 -13.06 16.21
N PHE A 221 -18.76 -13.48 16.84
CA PHE A 221 -18.76 -14.71 17.66
C PHE A 221 -19.61 -14.55 18.91
N LYS A 222 -19.59 -13.39 19.58
CA LYS A 222 -20.45 -13.11 20.73
C LYS A 222 -21.93 -13.09 20.34
N ALA A 223 -22.26 -12.46 19.21
CA ALA A 223 -23.64 -12.40 18.71
C ALA A 223 -24.23 -13.77 18.42
N ASP A 224 -23.40 -14.69 17.92
CA ASP A 224 -23.77 -16.08 17.66
C ASP A 224 -23.70 -16.98 18.90
N ALA A 225 -23.33 -16.45 20.06
CA ALA A 225 -23.08 -17.20 21.31
C ALA A 225 -22.04 -18.32 21.13
N LEU A 226 -21.04 -18.12 20.28
CA LEU A 226 -19.96 -19.06 20.00
C LEU A 226 -18.65 -18.64 20.65
N LEU A 227 -17.81 -19.63 20.97
CA LEU A 227 -16.42 -19.35 21.33
C LEU A 227 -15.65 -18.90 20.09
N ALA A 228 -14.84 -17.84 20.22
CA ALA A 228 -14.02 -17.37 19.13
C ALA A 228 -12.96 -18.41 18.75
N THR A 229 -12.96 -18.81 17.49
CA THR A 229 -11.99 -19.74 16.89
C THR A 229 -11.04 -19.03 15.92
N GLU A 230 -11.11 -17.70 15.89
CA GLU A 230 -10.38 -16.84 15.00
C GLU A 230 -9.89 -15.60 15.77
N HIS A 231 -8.57 -15.36 15.75
CA HIS A 231 -7.92 -14.25 16.44
C HIS A 231 -6.91 -13.62 15.49
N ALA A 232 -7.30 -12.52 14.88
CA ALA A 232 -6.45 -11.82 13.92
C ALA A 232 -5.17 -11.24 14.58
N ARG A 233 -4.12 -11.09 13.77
CA ARG A 233 -2.83 -10.51 14.17
C ARG A 233 -2.40 -9.45 13.18
N LEU A 234 -1.81 -8.38 13.70
CA LEU A 234 -1.09 -7.36 12.96
C LEU A 234 0.34 -7.31 13.46
N GLU A 235 1.31 -7.49 12.56
CA GLU A 235 2.74 -7.43 12.86
C GLU A 235 3.47 -6.55 11.86
N GLY A 236 4.59 -5.98 12.28
CA GLY A 236 5.36 -5.01 11.49
C GLY A 236 5.07 -3.56 11.86
N SER A 237 5.82 -2.64 11.29
CA SER A 237 5.72 -1.20 11.56
C SER A 237 5.13 -0.43 10.38
N GLY A 238 4.48 0.69 10.66
CA GLY A 238 3.95 1.61 9.64
C GLY A 238 2.51 1.31 9.21
N ALA A 239 1.80 0.39 9.86
CA ALA A 239 0.39 0.11 9.58
C ALA A 239 -0.51 1.34 9.79
N ASP A 240 -0.15 2.21 10.70
CA ASP A 240 -0.79 3.49 11.01
C ASP A 240 -0.71 4.54 9.90
N ARG A 241 0.17 4.34 8.93
CA ARG A 241 0.40 5.23 7.79
C ARG A 241 0.18 4.58 6.43
N PHE A 242 0.06 3.26 6.41
CA PHE A 242 -0.15 2.51 5.17
C PHE A 242 -1.62 2.62 4.75
N GLN A 243 -1.91 3.39 3.70
CA GLN A 243 -3.26 3.60 3.18
C GLN A 243 -3.76 2.34 2.46
N VAL A 244 -4.97 1.89 2.78
CA VAL A 244 -5.62 0.73 2.14
C VAL A 244 -6.91 1.07 1.42
N ALA A 245 -7.56 2.19 1.78
CA ALA A 245 -8.72 2.69 1.07
C ALA A 245 -8.83 4.21 1.16
N ARG A 246 -9.53 4.80 0.17
CA ARG A 246 -10.01 6.18 0.19
C ARG A 246 -11.53 6.15 0.11
N LEU A 247 -12.18 6.98 0.91
CA LEU A 247 -13.62 7.05 1.07
C LEU A 247 -14.13 8.43 0.61
N GLY A 248 -15.43 8.56 0.49
CA GLY A 248 -16.10 9.85 0.32
C GLY A 248 -15.45 10.76 -0.73
N ALA A 249 -15.05 11.94 -0.30
CA ALA A 249 -14.38 12.94 -1.12
C ALA A 249 -12.98 12.49 -1.57
N ALA A 250 -12.21 11.83 -0.70
CA ALA A 250 -10.88 11.33 -1.02
C ALA A 250 -10.89 10.29 -2.17
N ALA A 251 -11.98 9.52 -2.31
CA ALA A 251 -12.14 8.58 -3.42
C ALA A 251 -12.40 9.28 -4.76
N ARG A 252 -12.98 10.48 -4.77
CA ARG A 252 -13.25 11.27 -5.99
C ARG A 252 -12.01 11.98 -6.52
N VAL A 253 -11.04 12.17 -5.68
CA VAL A 253 -9.79 12.91 -5.94
C VAL A 253 -8.97 12.31 -7.05
N THR A 254 -8.99 11.00 -7.24
CA THR A 254 -8.17 10.29 -8.23
C THR A 254 -8.40 10.75 -9.67
N THR A 255 -9.50 11.46 -9.96
CA THR A 255 -9.82 12.00 -11.30
C THR A 255 -9.57 13.51 -11.41
N ASP A 256 -9.39 14.23 -10.29
CA ASP A 256 -9.13 15.67 -10.27
C ASP A 256 -7.68 15.97 -9.83
N PRO A 257 -6.81 16.47 -10.74
CA PRO A 257 -5.41 16.77 -10.42
C PRO A 257 -5.24 17.81 -9.30
N HIS A 258 -6.16 18.77 -9.19
CA HIS A 258 -6.08 19.82 -8.16
C HIS A 258 -6.39 19.27 -6.77
N LEU A 259 -7.45 18.49 -6.66
CA LEU A 259 -7.76 17.77 -5.42
C LEU A 259 -6.64 16.79 -5.03
N ASN A 260 -6.05 16.09 -6.00
CA ASN A 260 -4.87 15.24 -5.74
C ASN A 260 -3.72 16.00 -5.09
N GLU A 261 -3.44 17.24 -5.55
CA GLU A 261 -2.39 18.08 -4.95
C GLU A 261 -2.76 18.49 -3.52
N LEU A 262 -4.01 18.89 -3.25
CA LEU A 262 -4.46 19.24 -1.90
C LEU A 262 -4.32 18.06 -0.92
N PHE A 263 -4.70 16.85 -1.34
CA PHE A 263 -4.52 15.66 -0.50
C PHE A 263 -3.05 15.27 -0.32
N ALA A 264 -2.21 15.44 -1.34
CA ALA A 264 -0.77 15.25 -1.21
C ALA A 264 -0.15 16.25 -0.21
N GLN A 265 -0.64 17.51 -0.20
CA GLN A 265 -0.25 18.50 0.80
C GLN A 265 -0.68 18.09 2.21
N ARG A 266 -1.90 17.58 2.36
CA ARG A 266 -2.40 17.09 3.65
C ARG A 266 -1.50 15.99 4.22
N VAL A 267 -1.17 14.97 3.44
CA VAL A 267 -0.26 13.90 3.86
C VAL A 267 1.11 14.44 4.29
N ARG A 268 1.61 15.51 3.65
CA ARG A 268 2.87 16.16 4.07
C ARG A 268 2.74 16.84 5.43
N ILE A 269 1.64 17.57 5.66
CA ILE A 269 1.38 18.26 6.93
C ILE A 269 1.14 17.27 8.07
N GLU A 270 0.44 16.17 7.82
CA GLU A 270 0.24 15.10 8.82
C GLU A 270 1.55 14.43 9.26
N ARG A 271 2.48 14.18 8.32
CA ARG A 271 3.83 13.71 8.67
C ARG A 271 4.61 14.72 9.51
N GLU A 272 4.46 16.00 9.21
CA GLU A 272 5.07 17.08 10.01
C GLU A 272 4.48 17.11 11.42
N LEU A 273 3.16 16.94 11.56
CA LEU A 273 2.46 16.84 12.85
C LEU A 273 3.00 15.69 13.70
N GLU A 274 3.17 14.51 13.09
CA GLU A 274 3.76 13.37 13.79
C GLU A 274 5.22 13.63 14.20
N GLY A 275 5.99 14.30 13.36
CA GLY A 275 7.35 14.75 13.71
C GLY A 275 7.37 15.69 14.91
N VAL A 276 6.41 16.62 15.03
CA VAL A 276 6.27 17.51 16.20
C VAL A 276 5.93 16.70 17.45
N LYS A 277 4.96 15.78 17.35
CA LYS A 277 4.55 14.92 18.49
C LYS A 277 5.71 14.06 19.01
N GLN A 278 6.51 13.49 18.12
CA GLN A 278 7.67 12.68 18.49
C GLN A 278 8.76 13.48 19.22
N ARG A 279 8.89 14.77 18.90
CA ARG A 279 9.85 15.69 19.55
C ARG A 279 9.35 16.31 20.85
N LYS A 280 8.14 15.98 21.31
CA LYS A 280 7.55 16.54 22.54
C LYS A 280 8.48 16.51 23.74
N ALA A 281 9.21 15.42 23.96
CA ALA A 281 10.11 15.27 25.09
C ALA A 281 11.42 16.08 24.97
N SER A 282 11.74 16.57 23.77
CA SER A 282 12.98 17.33 23.47
C SER A 282 12.74 18.84 23.34
N LEU A 283 11.49 19.30 23.35
CA LEU A 283 11.11 20.70 23.25
C LEU A 283 10.67 21.26 24.62
N THR A 284 10.80 22.57 24.78
CA THR A 284 10.11 23.27 25.89
C THR A 284 8.60 23.23 25.65
N SER A 285 7.79 23.38 26.72
CA SER A 285 6.33 23.35 26.60
C SER A 285 5.83 24.39 25.59
N ASP A 286 6.31 25.61 25.68
CA ASP A 286 5.88 26.70 24.80
C ASP A 286 6.27 26.45 23.35
N ALA A 287 7.51 26.06 23.08
CA ALA A 287 7.97 25.72 21.73
C ALA A 287 7.18 24.52 21.11
N TYR A 288 6.84 23.51 21.93
CA TYR A 288 6.02 22.39 21.50
C TYR A 288 4.62 22.82 21.09
N TYR A 289 3.96 23.66 21.91
CA TYR A 289 2.60 24.12 21.59
C TYR A 289 2.57 25.09 20.43
N ASP A 290 3.57 25.97 20.26
CA ASP A 290 3.69 26.87 19.12
C ASP A 290 3.86 26.10 17.80
N GLU A 291 4.75 25.09 17.76
CA GLU A 291 4.92 24.22 16.59
C GLU A 291 3.64 23.41 16.29
N LEU A 292 3.01 22.86 17.32
CA LEU A 292 1.79 22.09 17.22
C LEU A 292 0.64 22.94 16.66
N GLU A 293 0.42 24.14 17.20
CA GLU A 293 -0.61 25.08 16.74
C GLU A 293 -0.38 25.46 15.27
N SER A 294 0.85 25.81 14.91
CA SER A 294 1.20 26.17 13.52
C SER A 294 0.82 25.07 12.52
N VAL A 295 1.15 23.82 12.84
CA VAL A 295 0.85 22.68 11.97
C VAL A 295 -0.66 22.39 11.94
N LEU A 296 -1.35 22.45 13.07
CA LEU A 296 -2.80 22.23 13.16
C LEU A 296 -3.61 23.30 12.41
N VAL A 297 -3.21 24.56 12.47
CA VAL A 297 -3.86 25.65 11.72
C VAL A 297 -3.70 25.44 10.21
N ARG A 298 -2.53 25.03 9.76
CA ARG A 298 -2.29 24.70 8.34
C ARG A 298 -3.15 23.52 7.89
N LEU A 299 -3.25 22.49 8.72
CA LEU A 299 -4.07 21.30 8.44
C LEU A 299 -5.55 21.67 8.35
N ALA A 300 -6.06 22.46 9.30
CA ALA A 300 -7.46 22.93 9.29
C ALA A 300 -7.79 23.83 8.09
N THR A 301 -6.84 24.70 7.70
CA THR A 301 -7.01 25.55 6.52
C THR A 301 -7.08 24.72 5.25
N LEU A 302 -6.17 23.76 5.10
CA LEU A 302 -6.13 22.87 3.95
C LEU A 302 -7.39 21.96 3.88
N GLN A 303 -7.87 21.48 5.04
CA GLN A 303 -9.11 20.70 5.10
C GLN A 303 -10.30 21.52 4.61
N ARG A 304 -10.44 22.77 5.04
CA ARG A 304 -11.50 23.66 4.56
C ARG A 304 -11.43 23.86 3.03
N ASP A 305 -10.22 23.97 2.47
CA ASP A 305 -10.04 24.13 1.03
C ASP A 305 -10.44 22.86 0.27
N ILE A 306 -10.15 21.68 0.82
CA ILE A 306 -10.62 20.38 0.32
C ILE A 306 -12.15 20.30 0.37
N ASP A 307 -12.76 20.64 1.50
CA ASP A 307 -14.22 20.59 1.71
C ASP A 307 -14.95 21.52 0.72
N ALA A 308 -14.41 22.73 0.48
CA ALA A 308 -14.98 23.68 -0.46
C ALA A 308 -15.01 23.15 -1.92
N GLN A 309 -14.07 22.28 -2.28
CA GLN A 309 -14.01 21.67 -3.62
C GLN A 309 -14.84 20.40 -3.75
N THR A 310 -15.22 19.79 -2.65
CA THR A 310 -15.96 18.51 -2.63
C THR A 310 -17.47 18.69 -2.51
N VAL A 311 -17.95 19.90 -2.16
CA VAL A 311 -19.39 20.24 -2.02
C VAL A 311 -20.04 20.61 -3.37
N ASN A 312 -19.28 20.75 -4.45
CA ASN A 312 -19.78 20.94 -5.81
C ASN A 312 -19.70 19.61 -6.56
#